data_c29c878110978343e07dd70bd2625726
#
_entry.id   c29c878110978343e07dd70bd2625726
#
_cell.length_a   1.000
_cell.length_b   1.000
_cell.length_c   1.000
_cell.angle_alpha   90.00
_cell.angle_beta   90.00
_cell.angle_gamma   90.00
#
_symmetry.space_group_name_H-M   'P 1'
#
loop_
_entity.id
_entity.type
_entity.pdbx_description
1 polymer ?
#
loop_
_entity_poly.entity_id
_entity_poly.type
_entity_poly.pdbx_seq_one_letter_code
_entity_poly.pdbx_strand_id
1 'polypeptide(L)'
;MQTHVMTLTSIGSEDATVNLVRTEDGHYLQVGCWEGTAYNLMEEVYRRSGRYEKWLRDETVKQQWIEEYQALEMLAMKRVTAWEKARGAENRGQVGG
;
A
#
# COMPACT_ATOMS: atom_id res chain seq x y z
N MET A 1 -3.26 16.32 -10.30
CA MET A 1 -4.23 15.32 -10.80
C MET A 1 -4.09 14.03 -10.03
N GLN A 2 -5.20 13.42 -9.68
CA GLN A 2 -5.21 12.13 -9.02
C GLN A 2 -5.79 11.08 -9.97
N THR A 3 -5.15 9.93 -10.05
CA THR A 3 -5.62 8.83 -10.86
C THR A 3 -5.80 7.60 -9.98
N HIS A 4 -7.02 7.13 -9.86
CA HIS A 4 -7.31 5.88 -9.17
C HIS A 4 -6.76 4.74 -10.02
N VAL A 5 -5.98 3.87 -9.41
CA VAL A 5 -5.26 2.82 -10.15
C VAL A 5 -5.80 1.43 -9.83
N MET A 6 -6.13 1.17 -8.57
CA MET A 6 -6.45 -0.18 -8.15
C MET A 6 -7.38 -0.14 -6.94
N THR A 7 -8.39 -1.00 -6.96
CA THR A 7 -9.24 -1.27 -5.80
C THR A 7 -9.22 -2.76 -5.53
N LEU A 8 -8.98 -3.12 -4.27
CA LEU A 8 -9.11 -4.49 -3.78
C LEU A 8 -10.08 -4.48 -2.61
N THR A 9 -10.76 -5.58 -2.39
CA THR A 9 -11.70 -5.70 -1.28
C THR A 9 -11.34 -6.91 -0.43
N SER A 10 -11.84 -6.92 0.79
CA SER A 10 -11.70 -8.05 1.71
C SER A 10 -10.26 -8.41 2.04
N ILE A 11 -9.45 -7.38 2.30
CA ILE A 11 -8.03 -7.57 2.62
C ILE A 11 -7.80 -7.43 4.12
N GLY A 12 -7.12 -8.42 4.69
CA GLY A 12 -6.57 -8.36 6.03
C GLY A 12 -7.59 -8.43 7.17
N SER A 13 -7.21 -7.84 8.29
CA SER A 13 -7.91 -7.99 9.57
C SER A 13 -9.29 -7.35 9.63
N GLU A 14 -9.57 -6.39 8.76
CA GLU A 14 -10.81 -5.63 8.78
C GLU A 14 -11.65 -5.87 7.54
N ASP A 15 -11.27 -6.85 6.74
CA ASP A 15 -11.96 -7.11 5.48
C ASP A 15 -12.04 -5.83 4.65
N ALA A 16 -10.95 -5.09 4.63
CA ALA A 16 -10.90 -3.70 4.19
C ALA A 16 -10.94 -3.55 2.68
N THR A 17 -11.49 -2.43 2.25
CA THR A 17 -11.34 -1.97 0.87
C THR A 17 -10.01 -1.22 0.78
N VAL A 18 -9.25 -1.51 -0.27
CA VAL A 18 -7.95 -0.90 -0.53
C VAL A 18 -8.03 -0.10 -1.81
N ASN A 19 -7.57 1.15 -1.76
CA ASN A 19 -7.46 1.99 -2.95
C ASN A 19 -6.03 2.50 -3.09
N LEU A 20 -5.43 2.29 -4.25
CA LEU A 20 -4.15 2.86 -4.60
C LEU A 20 -4.39 4.00 -5.60
N VAL A 21 -3.91 5.19 -5.25
CA VAL A 21 -4.13 6.40 -6.04
C VAL A 21 -2.79 7.03 -6.39
N ARG A 22 -2.59 7.32 -7.67
CA ARG A 22 -1.42 8.04 -8.16
C ARG A 22 -1.72 9.54 -8.13
N THR A 23 -0.78 10.32 -7.61
CA THR A 23 -0.88 11.78 -7.56
C THR A 23 0.25 12.40 -8.36
N GLU A 24 0.19 13.72 -8.55
CA GLU A 24 1.26 14.45 -9.25
C GLU A 24 2.60 14.30 -8.55
N ASP A 25 2.60 14.30 -7.22
CA ASP A 25 3.82 14.27 -6.42
C ASP A 25 4.19 12.86 -5.95
N GLY A 26 3.35 11.88 -6.22
CA GLY A 26 3.63 10.52 -5.75
C GLY A 26 2.39 9.65 -5.76
N HIS A 27 2.02 9.15 -4.61
CA HIS A 27 0.86 8.27 -4.47
C HIS A 27 0.35 8.29 -3.03
N TYR A 28 -0.88 7.78 -2.85
CA TYR A 28 -1.31 7.36 -1.54
C TYR A 28 -2.06 6.02 -1.61
N LEU A 29 -2.09 5.36 -0.48
CA LEU A 29 -2.73 4.07 -0.30
C LEU A 29 -3.73 4.18 0.83
N GLN A 30 -4.98 3.82 0.55
CA GLN A 30 -6.03 3.74 1.58
C GLN A 30 -6.32 2.29 1.89
N VAL A 31 -6.35 1.95 3.17
CA VAL A 31 -6.70 0.59 3.62
C VAL A 31 -7.72 0.75 4.75
N GLY A 32 -8.99 0.60 4.43
CA GLY A 32 -10.06 0.91 5.37
C GLY A 32 -9.99 2.37 5.79
N CYS A 33 -9.83 2.63 7.09
CA CYS A 33 -9.72 3.98 7.64
C CYS A 33 -8.32 4.55 7.64
N TRP A 34 -7.32 3.73 7.30
CA TRP A 34 -5.93 4.15 7.27
C TRP A 34 -5.56 4.71 5.91
N GLU A 35 -4.73 5.75 5.93
CA GLU A 35 -4.19 6.32 4.71
C GLU A 35 -2.71 6.62 4.91
N GLY A 36 -1.91 6.30 3.90
CA GLY A 36 -0.48 6.53 3.93
C GLY A 36 0.13 6.19 2.57
N THR A 37 1.35 5.72 2.58
CA THR A 37 2.03 5.29 1.35
C THR A 37 2.31 3.80 1.39
N ALA A 38 2.66 3.24 0.22
CA ALA A 38 3.08 1.84 0.17
C ALA A 38 4.32 1.61 1.04
N TYR A 39 5.13 2.64 1.25
CA TYR A 39 6.36 2.53 2.04
C TYR A 39 6.09 2.35 3.54
N ASN A 40 4.99 2.90 4.07
CA ASN A 40 4.67 2.77 5.49
C ASN A 40 3.54 1.81 5.83
N LEU A 41 3.04 1.08 4.85
CA LEU A 41 1.96 0.13 5.10
C LEU A 41 2.35 -0.91 6.16
N MET A 42 3.49 -1.57 6.00
CA MET A 42 3.88 -2.65 6.91
C MET A 42 4.23 -2.14 8.31
N GLU A 43 4.72 -0.92 8.43
CA GLU A 43 4.93 -0.30 9.72
C GLU A 43 3.62 -0.22 10.51
N GLU A 44 2.55 0.21 9.86
CA GLU A 44 1.22 0.27 10.48
C GLU A 44 0.67 -1.12 10.79
N VAL A 45 0.88 -2.08 9.90
CA VAL A 45 0.44 -3.47 10.11
C VAL A 45 1.10 -4.06 11.35
N TYR A 46 2.40 -3.91 11.51
CA TYR A 46 3.11 -4.44 12.66
C TYR A 46 2.71 -3.72 13.95
N ARG A 47 2.44 -2.42 13.90
CA ARG A 47 1.95 -1.68 15.04
C ARG A 47 0.59 -2.24 15.51
N ARG A 48 -0.34 -2.45 14.59
CA ARG A 48 -1.66 -2.98 14.91
C ARG A 48 -1.60 -4.43 15.40
N SER A 49 -0.75 -5.23 14.78
CA SER A 49 -0.66 -6.65 15.13
C SER A 49 -0.14 -6.88 16.54
N GLY A 50 0.59 -5.91 17.09
CA GLY A 50 1.09 -5.98 18.46
C GLY A 50 0.17 -5.35 19.51
N ARG A 51 -0.90 -4.66 19.08
CA ARG A 51 -1.75 -3.88 19.99
C ARG A 51 -3.20 -4.34 20.05
N TYR A 52 -3.78 -4.68 18.93
CA TYR A 52 -5.22 -4.93 18.87
C TYR A 52 -5.54 -6.38 19.19
N GLU A 53 -6.50 -6.56 20.05
CA GLU A 53 -6.91 -7.86 20.58
C GLU A 53 -7.23 -8.87 19.48
N LYS A 54 -7.91 -8.45 18.43
CA LYS A 54 -8.30 -9.38 17.37
C LYS A 54 -7.10 -9.99 16.64
N TRP A 55 -5.98 -9.28 16.62
CA TRP A 55 -4.73 -9.79 16.05
C TRP A 55 -4.05 -10.78 17.00
N LEU A 56 -4.31 -10.65 18.29
CA LEU A 56 -3.65 -11.44 19.32
C LEU A 56 -4.40 -12.71 19.70
N ARG A 57 -5.64 -12.87 19.22
CA ARG A 57 -6.48 -14.02 19.57
C ARG A 57 -6.01 -15.32 18.95
N ASP A 58 -5.49 -15.29 17.74
CA ASP A 58 -5.14 -16.49 16.99
C ASP A 58 -3.90 -16.21 16.14
N GLU A 59 -2.82 -16.91 16.47
CA GLU A 59 -1.53 -16.71 15.81
C GLU A 59 -1.58 -17.08 14.32
N THR A 60 -2.35 -18.10 13.98
CA THR A 60 -2.50 -18.52 12.59
C THR A 60 -3.19 -17.45 11.75
N VAL A 61 -4.26 -16.89 12.29
CA VAL A 61 -5.00 -15.81 11.62
C VAL A 61 -4.15 -14.55 11.53
N LYS A 62 -3.44 -14.22 12.59
CA LYS A 62 -2.52 -13.08 12.61
C LYS A 62 -1.49 -13.20 11.48
N GLN A 63 -0.88 -14.37 11.34
CA GLN A 63 0.11 -14.62 10.31
C GLN A 63 -0.49 -14.50 8.91
N GLN A 64 -1.70 -15.01 8.72
CA GLN A 64 -2.42 -14.91 7.45
C GLN A 64 -2.64 -13.44 7.07
N TRP A 65 -3.10 -12.62 8.00
CA TRP A 65 -3.33 -11.20 7.75
C TRP A 65 -2.03 -10.47 7.41
N ILE A 66 -0.96 -10.76 8.14
CA ILE A 66 0.35 -10.17 7.85
C ILE A 66 0.78 -10.51 6.42
N GLU A 67 0.63 -11.76 6.01
CA GLU A 67 0.99 -12.20 4.66
C GLU A 67 0.14 -11.53 3.59
N GLU A 68 -1.15 -11.32 3.85
CA GLU A 68 -2.02 -10.59 2.93
C GLU A 68 -1.55 -9.15 2.75
N TYR A 69 -1.18 -8.47 3.83
CA TYR A 69 -0.68 -7.11 3.76
C TYR A 69 0.69 -7.04 3.10
N GLN A 70 1.55 -8.04 3.30
CA GLN A 70 2.83 -8.12 2.60
C GLN A 70 2.63 -8.27 1.09
N ALA A 71 1.69 -9.08 0.67
CA ALA A 71 1.36 -9.24 -0.74
C ALA A 71 0.82 -7.93 -1.34
N LEU A 72 -0.01 -7.22 -0.58
CA LEU A 72 -0.51 -5.91 -0.98
C LEU A 72 0.64 -4.91 -1.13
N GLU A 73 1.56 -4.90 -0.18
CA GLU A 73 2.73 -4.03 -0.24
C GLU A 73 3.55 -4.30 -1.51
N MET A 74 3.80 -5.57 -1.80
CA MET A 74 4.57 -5.95 -3.00
C MET A 74 3.89 -5.45 -4.27
N LEU A 75 2.60 -5.64 -4.39
CA LEU A 75 1.86 -5.19 -5.56
C LEU A 75 1.89 -3.67 -5.69
N ALA A 76 1.60 -2.97 -4.60
CA ALA A 76 1.62 -1.51 -4.58
C ALA A 76 3.01 -0.96 -4.90
N MET A 77 4.04 -1.56 -4.34
CA MET A 77 5.43 -1.13 -4.58
C MET A 77 5.85 -1.32 -6.03
N LYS A 78 5.39 -2.37 -6.68
CA LYS A 78 5.68 -2.57 -8.10
C LYS A 78 5.10 -1.44 -8.94
N ARG A 79 3.88 -1.02 -8.63
CA ARG A 79 3.23 0.10 -9.33
C ARG A 79 3.94 1.41 -9.07
N VAL A 80 4.22 1.69 -7.79
CA VAL A 80 4.89 2.92 -7.36
C VAL A 80 6.29 3.03 -7.96
N THR A 81 7.06 1.96 -7.93
CA THR A 81 8.40 1.93 -8.51
C THR A 81 8.37 2.20 -10.01
N ALA A 82 7.41 1.62 -10.72
CA ALA A 82 7.25 1.87 -12.14
C ALA A 82 6.94 3.34 -12.43
N TRP A 83 6.09 3.97 -11.61
CA TRP A 83 5.74 5.38 -11.77
C TRP A 83 6.92 6.30 -11.50
N GLU A 84 7.70 6.02 -10.47
CA GLU A 84 8.89 6.80 -10.13
C GLU A 84 9.92 6.71 -11.25
N LYS A 85 10.09 5.52 -11.81
CA LYS A 85 11.01 5.28 -12.91
C LYS A 85 10.58 6.05 -14.17
N ALA A 86 9.29 6.02 -14.48
CA ALA A 86 8.73 6.76 -15.62
C ALA A 86 8.91 8.26 -15.44
N ARG A 87 8.66 8.76 -14.23
CA ARG A 87 8.86 10.18 -13.90
C ARG A 87 10.33 10.60 -14.08
N GLY A 88 11.25 9.76 -13.63
CA GLY A 88 12.69 10.01 -13.80
C GLY A 88 13.09 10.04 -15.27
N ALA A 89 12.54 9.15 -16.08
CA ALA A 89 12.81 9.10 -17.51
C ALA A 89 12.25 10.35 -18.22
N GLU A 90 11.05 10.80 -17.84
CA GLU A 90 10.45 12.01 -18.39
C GLU A 90 11.31 13.24 -18.08
N ASN A 91 11.76 13.37 -16.83
CA ASN A 91 12.60 14.47 -16.40
C ASN A 91 13.93 14.48 -17.15
N ARG A 92 14.54 13.32 -17.36
CA ARG A 92 15.79 13.22 -18.12
C ARG A 92 15.58 13.58 -19.57
N GLY A 93 14.45 13.18 -20.15
CA GLY A 93 14.11 13.54 -21.51
C GLY A 93 13.96 15.04 -21.68
N GLN A 94 13.34 15.72 -20.74
CA GLN A 94 13.16 17.16 -20.75
C GLN A 94 14.49 17.91 -20.64
N VAL A 95 15.38 17.42 -19.77
CA VAL A 95 16.70 18.05 -19.58
C VAL A 95 17.58 17.82 -20.78
N GLY A 96 17.50 16.66 -21.39
CA GLY A 96 18.30 16.34 -22.56
C GLY A 96 17.83 17.00 -23.84
N GLY A 97 16.63 17.54 -23.82
CA GLY A 97 16.09 18.28 -24.97
C GLY A 97 16.55 19.71 -24.99
#